data_0511da349c2f9a0d2cc26646f10379cc
#
_entry.id   0511da349c2f9a0d2cc26646f10379cc
#
_cell.length_a   1.000
_cell.length_b   1.000
_cell.length_c   1.000
_cell.angle_alpha   90.00
_cell.angle_beta   90.00
_cell.angle_gamma   90.00
#
_symmetry.space_group_name_H-M   'P 1'
#
loop_
_entity.id
_entity.type
_entity.pdbx_description
1 polymer ?
#
loop_
_entity_poly.entity_id
_entity_poly.type
_entity_poly.pdbx_seq_one_letter_code
_entity_poly.pdbx_strand_id
1 'polypeptide(L)'
;MTDLASSAYELGSDLKVVQPHEHILAFYDGRIPGRRVHSDKPNWLDNGAFGLGTAAFAIVDGTSAIVYDTHMSIPHAQRMRKILEQRGISDLKVVLSHWHPDHIAGNAVFADCEIIANHHTARLLEENRGALENGEPPIRPLIMPNRVFEEELSLDVGHLTVHLRRFDIHSIDETVVLVPEHRTILAGDTLEDTVTYVTEPDRLEHHLVELRRLAGWDFDTILPNHGTLEKIASTGYDREFITATELYVRKLISLRDHPEWADQDLKTFAADALATGAIEYFEPYEWVHRSNVQAVLGSPT
;
A
#
# COMPACT_ATOMS: atom_id res chain seq x y z
N MET A 1 -34.82 15.63 21.35
CA MET A 1 -34.27 14.70 20.34
C MET A 1 -33.75 15.57 19.23
N THR A 2 -32.50 15.96 19.31
CA THR A 2 -31.82 16.74 18.27
C THR A 2 -31.25 15.73 17.28
N ASP A 3 -31.85 15.74 16.11
CA ASP A 3 -31.37 15.03 14.93
C ASP A 3 -29.97 15.53 14.59
N LEU A 4 -28.93 14.79 15.01
CA LEU A 4 -27.59 14.94 14.44
C LEU A 4 -27.65 14.30 13.07
N ALA A 5 -28.08 15.08 12.06
CA ALA A 5 -27.85 14.73 10.68
C ALA A 5 -26.33 14.50 10.53
N SER A 6 -25.93 13.23 10.45
CA SER A 6 -24.60 12.83 10.03
C SER A 6 -24.34 13.50 8.70
N SER A 7 -23.53 14.56 8.68
CA SER A 7 -23.05 15.11 7.41
C SER A 7 -22.37 13.93 6.70
N ALA A 8 -22.90 13.58 5.52
CA ALA A 8 -22.33 12.51 4.71
C ALA A 8 -20.84 12.82 4.53
N TYR A 9 -19.99 11.85 4.91
CA TYR A 9 -18.55 11.98 4.74
C TYR A 9 -18.24 12.06 3.24
N GLU A 10 -17.58 13.13 2.84
CA GLU A 10 -17.10 13.28 1.48
C GLU A 10 -15.72 12.63 1.37
N LEU A 11 -15.57 11.64 0.48
CA LEU A 11 -14.30 10.95 0.25
C LEU A 11 -13.17 11.95 0.01
N GLY A 12 -12.06 11.74 0.72
CA GLY A 12 -10.89 12.62 0.67
C GLY A 12 -11.02 13.94 1.44
N SER A 13 -12.16 14.24 2.10
CA SER A 13 -12.30 15.48 2.87
C SER A 13 -11.32 15.56 4.05
N ASP A 14 -11.00 14.42 4.65
CA ASP A 14 -10.10 14.31 5.80
C ASP A 14 -8.66 13.90 5.40
N LEU A 15 -8.34 13.89 4.09
CA LEU A 15 -7.00 13.57 3.58
C LEU A 15 -5.93 14.39 4.32
N LYS A 16 -5.09 13.71 5.05
CA LYS A 16 -3.94 14.30 5.77
C LYS A 16 -2.76 14.38 4.83
N VAL A 17 -2.08 15.52 4.84
CA VAL A 17 -0.84 15.71 4.08
C VAL A 17 0.26 15.95 5.08
N VAL A 18 1.22 15.04 5.11
CA VAL A 18 2.38 15.11 5.99
C VAL A 18 3.66 15.03 5.17
N GLN A 19 4.77 15.46 5.73
CA GLN A 19 6.05 15.53 5.04
C GLN A 19 7.12 14.81 5.86
N PRO A 20 7.24 13.46 5.73
CA PRO A 20 8.21 12.68 6.49
C PRO A 20 9.67 13.05 6.17
N HIS A 21 9.96 13.51 4.96
CA HIS A 21 11.27 14.00 4.52
C HIS A 21 11.12 15.23 3.63
N GLU A 22 12.22 15.99 3.44
CA GLU A 22 12.23 17.24 2.67
C GLU A 22 11.58 17.09 1.28
N HIS A 23 11.86 15.97 0.59
CA HIS A 23 11.38 15.72 -0.77
C HIS A 23 10.23 14.70 -0.83
N ILE A 24 9.69 14.24 0.30
CA ILE A 24 8.63 13.23 0.33
C ILE A 24 7.40 13.78 1.03
N LEU A 25 6.28 13.82 0.30
CA LEU A 25 4.95 14.08 0.84
C LEU A 25 4.21 12.74 0.97
N ALA A 26 3.48 12.57 2.07
CA ALA A 26 2.54 11.47 2.24
C ALA A 26 1.12 12.02 2.30
N PHE A 27 0.22 11.37 1.59
CA PHE A 27 -1.21 11.64 1.54
C PHE A 27 -1.91 10.46 2.20
N TYR A 28 -2.50 10.67 3.37
CA TYR A 28 -3.03 9.60 4.21
C TYR A 28 -4.50 9.83 4.54
N ASP A 29 -5.32 8.78 4.44
CA ASP A 29 -6.69 8.77 4.95
C ASP A 29 -7.05 7.37 5.51
N GLY A 30 -8.03 7.35 6.42
CA GLY A 30 -8.53 6.12 7.02
C GLY A 30 -8.19 5.95 8.50
N ARG A 31 -8.32 4.71 9.00
CA ARG A 31 -8.23 4.34 10.43
C ARG A 31 -9.16 5.18 11.32
N ILE A 32 -10.36 5.50 10.84
CA ILE A 32 -11.36 6.25 11.61
C ILE A 32 -12.36 5.25 12.20
N PRO A 33 -12.35 5.06 13.54
CA PRO A 33 -13.15 4.02 14.19
C PRO A 33 -14.65 4.12 13.86
N GLY A 34 -15.24 3.00 13.45
CA GLY A 34 -16.67 2.86 13.16
C GLY A 34 -17.16 3.59 11.92
N ARG A 35 -16.27 4.22 11.13
CA ARG A 35 -16.64 4.92 9.90
C ARG A 35 -16.57 3.99 8.69
N ARG A 36 -17.64 4.01 7.89
CA ARG A 36 -17.70 3.45 6.54
C ARG A 36 -18.03 4.58 5.57
N VAL A 37 -17.51 4.48 4.36
CA VAL A 37 -17.55 5.58 3.36
C VAL A 37 -18.29 5.20 2.08
N HIS A 38 -18.57 3.91 1.89
CA HIS A 38 -19.23 3.40 0.70
C HIS A 38 -20.54 2.64 1.02
N SER A 39 -20.48 1.57 1.81
CA SER A 39 -21.68 0.80 2.15
C SER A 39 -21.54 0.01 3.46
N ASP A 40 -22.69 -0.45 4.00
CA ASP A 40 -22.69 -1.30 5.20
C ASP A 40 -22.21 -2.73 4.92
N LYS A 41 -22.15 -3.14 3.65
CA LYS A 41 -21.67 -4.47 3.25
C LYS A 41 -20.15 -4.48 3.14
N PRO A 42 -19.49 -5.63 3.39
CA PRO A 42 -18.07 -5.79 3.15
C PRO A 42 -17.71 -5.41 1.70
N ASN A 43 -16.70 -4.57 1.56
CA ASN A 43 -16.18 -4.13 0.27
C ASN A 43 -14.72 -3.70 0.41
N TRP A 44 -13.98 -3.67 -0.70
CA TRP A 44 -12.56 -3.38 -0.69
C TRP A 44 -12.23 -1.97 -0.15
N LEU A 45 -13.08 -0.97 -0.46
CA LEU A 45 -12.82 0.40 -0.04
C LEU A 45 -12.95 0.58 1.47
N ASP A 46 -14.07 0.11 2.07
CA ASP A 46 -14.29 0.30 3.50
C ASP A 46 -13.43 -0.62 4.38
N ASN A 47 -13.27 -1.88 3.96
CA ASN A 47 -12.58 -2.86 4.80
C ASN A 47 -11.07 -2.89 4.53
N GLY A 48 -10.67 -2.94 3.27
CA GLY A 48 -9.27 -3.01 2.87
C GLY A 48 -8.56 -1.66 2.95
N ALA A 49 -9.07 -0.66 2.24
CA ALA A 49 -8.40 0.63 2.12
C ALA A 49 -8.63 1.54 3.32
N PHE A 50 -9.85 2.07 3.46
CA PHE A 50 -10.18 3.07 4.46
C PHE A 50 -10.08 2.53 5.90
N GLY A 51 -10.54 1.31 6.12
CA GLY A 51 -10.49 0.65 7.43
C GLY A 51 -9.06 0.39 7.91
N LEU A 52 -8.18 -0.02 7.01
CA LEU A 52 -6.77 -0.28 7.31
C LEU A 52 -5.90 0.98 7.27
N GLY A 53 -6.39 2.06 6.66
CA GLY A 53 -5.66 3.30 6.44
C GLY A 53 -4.70 3.18 5.27
N THR A 54 -4.82 4.10 4.31
CA THR A 54 -4.01 4.07 3.08
C THR A 54 -3.23 5.36 2.93
N ALA A 55 -1.96 5.24 2.60
CA ALA A 55 -1.10 6.32 2.16
C ALA A 55 -0.80 6.20 0.66
N ALA A 56 -0.66 7.33 0.00
CA ALA A 56 0.04 7.46 -1.26
C ALA A 56 1.12 8.52 -1.08
N PHE A 57 2.14 8.52 -1.92
CA PHE A 57 3.27 9.42 -1.72
C PHE A 57 3.55 10.27 -2.94
N ALA A 58 4.27 11.37 -2.76
CA ALA A 58 4.89 12.10 -3.85
C ALA A 58 6.34 12.43 -3.49
N ILE A 59 7.26 12.11 -4.39
CA ILE A 59 8.65 12.55 -4.33
C ILE A 59 8.72 13.82 -5.16
N VAL A 60 9.14 14.93 -4.55
CA VAL A 60 9.08 16.26 -5.15
C VAL A 60 10.45 16.93 -5.15
N ASP A 61 10.85 17.51 -6.28
CA ASP A 61 12.01 18.40 -6.38
C ASP A 61 11.78 19.46 -7.45
N GLY A 62 11.96 20.74 -7.07
CA GLY A 62 11.68 21.87 -7.93
C GLY A 62 10.23 21.90 -8.40
N THR A 63 10.02 21.81 -9.71
CA THR A 63 8.67 21.79 -10.34
C THR A 63 8.23 20.38 -10.77
N SER A 64 9.02 19.34 -10.44
CA SER A 64 8.79 17.96 -10.83
C SER A 64 8.34 17.11 -9.65
N ALA A 65 7.47 16.13 -9.89
CA ALA A 65 7.13 15.10 -8.91
C ALA A 65 6.86 13.73 -9.55
N ILE A 66 7.21 12.69 -8.78
CA ILE A 66 6.71 11.32 -8.98
C ILE A 66 5.68 11.05 -7.90
N VAL A 67 4.44 10.78 -8.32
CA VAL A 67 3.35 10.30 -7.47
C VAL A 67 3.45 8.78 -7.40
N TYR A 68 3.59 8.25 -6.20
CA TYR A 68 3.62 6.81 -5.94
C TYR A 68 2.25 6.39 -5.40
N ASP A 69 1.51 5.72 -6.27
CA ASP A 69 0.09 5.37 -6.19
C ASP A 69 -0.88 6.56 -6.24
N THR A 70 -2.08 6.28 -6.72
CA THR A 70 -3.11 7.30 -6.95
C THR A 70 -4.23 7.28 -5.91
N HIS A 71 -4.03 6.52 -4.83
CA HIS A 71 -4.95 6.41 -3.72
C HIS A 71 -6.28 5.68 -4.04
N MET A 72 -7.10 5.49 -3.03
CA MET A 72 -8.30 4.65 -3.01
C MET A 72 -9.54 5.25 -3.70
N SER A 73 -9.48 6.47 -4.25
CA SER A 73 -10.60 7.05 -4.98
C SER A 73 -10.24 8.27 -5.80
N ILE A 74 -11.10 8.62 -6.77
CA ILE A 74 -11.00 9.85 -7.56
C ILE A 74 -10.94 11.12 -6.69
N PRO A 75 -11.79 11.32 -5.66
CA PRO A 75 -11.69 12.52 -4.82
C PRO A 75 -10.34 12.64 -4.10
N HIS A 76 -9.76 11.55 -3.61
CA HIS A 76 -8.43 11.56 -3.00
C HIS A 76 -7.36 12.00 -4.01
N ALA A 77 -7.33 11.36 -5.17
CA ALA A 77 -6.40 11.69 -6.25
C ALA A 77 -6.53 13.14 -6.72
N GLN A 78 -7.74 13.67 -6.83
CA GLN A 78 -7.99 15.08 -7.18
C GLN A 78 -7.41 16.04 -6.14
N ARG A 79 -7.54 15.71 -4.85
CA ARG A 79 -6.93 16.52 -3.79
C ARG A 79 -5.41 16.44 -3.82
N MET A 80 -4.84 15.25 -4.00
CA MET A 80 -3.39 15.07 -4.16
C MET A 80 -2.86 15.93 -5.31
N ARG A 81 -3.44 15.80 -6.51
CA ARG A 81 -3.05 16.57 -7.70
C ARG A 81 -3.15 18.07 -7.45
N LYS A 82 -4.29 18.54 -6.92
CA LYS A 82 -4.50 19.97 -6.60
C LYS A 82 -3.44 20.51 -5.64
N ILE A 83 -3.07 19.74 -4.62
CA ILE A 83 -2.04 20.14 -3.63
C ILE A 83 -0.68 20.25 -4.30
N LEU A 84 -0.31 19.29 -5.17
CA LEU A 84 0.94 19.34 -5.93
C LEU A 84 0.97 20.54 -6.88
N GLU A 85 -0.08 20.79 -7.64
CA GLU A 85 -0.20 21.94 -8.54
C GLU A 85 -0.11 23.28 -7.76
N GLN A 86 -0.76 23.38 -6.59
CA GLN A 86 -0.68 24.55 -5.72
C GLN A 86 0.74 24.78 -5.15
N ARG A 87 1.57 23.75 -5.08
CA ARG A 87 3.00 23.84 -4.73
C ARG A 87 3.89 24.20 -5.91
N GLY A 88 3.30 24.42 -7.11
CA GLY A 88 4.03 24.79 -8.33
C GLY A 88 4.58 23.60 -9.11
N ILE A 89 4.14 22.36 -8.77
CA ILE A 89 4.51 21.17 -9.54
C ILE A 89 3.76 21.19 -10.88
N SER A 90 4.50 21.07 -11.97
CA SER A 90 3.98 21.09 -13.34
C SER A 90 4.43 19.89 -14.20
N ASP A 91 5.48 19.18 -13.76
CA ASP A 91 5.96 17.94 -14.37
C ASP A 91 5.64 16.77 -13.44
N LEU A 92 4.57 16.03 -13.77
CA LEU A 92 4.05 14.93 -12.97
C LEU A 92 4.23 13.61 -13.70
N LYS A 93 4.77 12.61 -12.99
CA LYS A 93 4.74 11.21 -13.37
C LYS A 93 4.07 10.41 -12.26
N VAL A 94 3.49 9.27 -12.61
CA VAL A 94 2.90 8.33 -11.66
C VAL A 94 3.67 7.03 -11.72
N VAL A 95 3.93 6.42 -10.59
CA VAL A 95 4.45 5.06 -10.45
C VAL A 95 3.42 4.27 -9.65
N LEU A 96 2.97 3.15 -10.19
CA LEU A 96 2.08 2.24 -9.48
C LEU A 96 2.92 1.22 -8.70
N SER A 97 2.62 1.05 -7.42
CA SER A 97 3.23 0.01 -6.60
C SER A 97 2.80 -1.37 -7.09
N HIS A 98 1.51 -1.61 -7.21
CA HIS A 98 0.91 -2.86 -7.67
C HIS A 98 -0.54 -2.64 -8.15
N TRP A 99 -1.25 -3.72 -8.51
CA TRP A 99 -2.53 -3.66 -9.20
C TRP A 99 -3.76 -3.54 -8.30
N HIS A 100 -3.64 -3.55 -6.98
CA HIS A 100 -4.80 -3.53 -6.08
C HIS A 100 -5.60 -2.23 -6.13
N PRO A 101 -6.91 -2.30 -5.86
CA PRO A 101 -7.86 -1.19 -6.10
C PRO A 101 -7.49 0.11 -5.42
N ASP A 102 -7.01 0.06 -4.19
CA ASP A 102 -6.72 1.23 -3.36
C ASP A 102 -5.42 1.97 -3.72
N HIS A 103 -4.67 1.43 -4.65
CA HIS A 103 -3.47 2.06 -5.21
C HIS A 103 -3.73 2.71 -6.56
N ILE A 104 -4.74 2.21 -7.30
CA ILE A 104 -4.97 2.57 -8.71
C ILE A 104 -6.30 3.28 -8.97
N ALA A 105 -7.20 3.36 -7.97
CA ALA A 105 -8.55 3.90 -8.17
C ALA A 105 -8.57 5.36 -8.62
N GLY A 106 -7.51 6.12 -8.33
CA GLY A 106 -7.34 7.50 -8.73
C GLY A 106 -6.65 7.71 -10.09
N ASN A 107 -6.22 6.66 -10.81
CA ASN A 107 -5.45 6.77 -12.06
C ASN A 107 -6.08 7.73 -13.09
N ALA A 108 -7.41 7.79 -13.15
CA ALA A 108 -8.11 8.66 -14.11
C ALA A 108 -7.81 10.16 -13.91
N VAL A 109 -7.42 10.57 -12.70
CA VAL A 109 -7.04 11.97 -12.41
C VAL A 109 -5.68 12.33 -13.03
N PHE A 110 -4.85 11.32 -13.30
CA PHE A 110 -3.50 11.45 -13.86
C PHE A 110 -3.40 10.87 -15.27
N ALA A 111 -4.53 10.72 -15.98
CA ALA A 111 -4.56 10.12 -17.32
C ALA A 111 -3.77 10.92 -18.39
N ASP A 112 -3.48 12.19 -18.12
CA ASP A 112 -2.65 13.08 -18.93
C ASP A 112 -1.15 12.99 -18.61
N CYS A 113 -0.78 12.19 -17.59
CA CYS A 113 0.59 11.98 -17.16
C CYS A 113 1.19 10.68 -17.71
N GLU A 114 2.49 10.51 -17.58
CA GLU A 114 3.13 9.21 -17.72
C GLU A 114 2.80 8.36 -16.49
N ILE A 115 2.08 7.25 -16.68
CA ILE A 115 1.76 6.25 -15.66
C ILE A 115 2.65 5.05 -15.88
N ILE A 116 3.55 4.79 -14.93
CA ILE A 116 4.63 3.82 -15.02
C ILE A 116 4.30 2.65 -14.10
N ALA A 117 4.44 1.44 -14.59
CA ALA A 117 4.30 0.22 -13.78
C ALA A 117 5.27 -0.86 -14.27
N ASN A 118 5.55 -1.86 -13.45
CA ASN A 118 6.22 -3.05 -13.98
C ASN A 118 5.24 -3.85 -14.87
N HIS A 119 5.78 -4.73 -15.72
CA HIS A 119 4.97 -5.45 -16.69
C HIS A 119 3.95 -6.41 -16.05
N HIS A 120 4.22 -6.92 -14.84
CA HIS A 120 3.25 -7.76 -14.11
C HIS A 120 2.04 -6.95 -13.66
N THR A 121 2.25 -5.72 -13.16
CA THR A 121 1.15 -4.82 -12.81
C THR A 121 0.27 -4.53 -14.03
N ALA A 122 0.88 -4.18 -15.16
CA ALA A 122 0.13 -3.94 -16.39
C ALA A 122 -0.69 -5.16 -16.84
N ARG A 123 -0.10 -6.35 -16.75
CA ARG A 123 -0.76 -7.61 -17.08
C ARG A 123 -1.91 -7.91 -16.10
N LEU A 124 -1.68 -7.82 -14.79
CA LEU A 124 -2.70 -8.10 -13.78
C LEU A 124 -3.87 -7.12 -13.84
N LEU A 125 -3.63 -5.84 -14.13
CA LEU A 125 -4.68 -4.86 -14.37
C LEU A 125 -5.55 -5.25 -15.57
N GLU A 126 -4.96 -5.74 -16.67
CA GLU A 126 -5.71 -6.20 -17.84
C GLU A 126 -6.48 -7.50 -17.55
N GLU A 127 -5.85 -8.48 -16.91
CA GLU A 127 -6.48 -9.76 -16.52
C GLU A 127 -7.66 -9.54 -15.56
N ASN A 128 -7.56 -8.57 -14.64
CA ASN A 128 -8.59 -8.26 -13.66
C ASN A 128 -9.50 -7.08 -14.03
N ARG A 129 -9.37 -6.53 -15.25
CA ARG A 129 -10.15 -5.38 -15.72
C ARG A 129 -11.64 -5.51 -15.42
N GLY A 130 -12.24 -6.66 -15.76
CA GLY A 130 -13.66 -6.90 -15.55
C GLY A 130 -14.06 -6.88 -14.07
N ALA A 131 -13.23 -7.41 -13.18
CA ALA A 131 -13.45 -7.40 -11.75
C ALA A 131 -13.30 -5.98 -11.16
N LEU A 132 -12.30 -5.24 -11.59
CA LEU A 132 -12.06 -3.85 -11.16
C LEU A 132 -13.16 -2.91 -11.63
N GLU A 133 -13.56 -3.00 -12.90
CA GLU A 133 -14.60 -2.13 -13.46
C GLU A 133 -16.02 -2.47 -12.97
N ASN A 134 -16.28 -3.67 -12.48
CA ASN A 134 -17.58 -4.11 -11.96
C ASN A 134 -17.55 -4.46 -10.47
N GLY A 135 -16.46 -4.16 -9.78
CA GLY A 135 -16.30 -4.36 -8.34
C GLY A 135 -17.19 -3.41 -7.51
N GLU A 136 -17.08 -3.52 -6.21
CA GLU A 136 -17.87 -2.74 -5.25
C GLU A 136 -16.92 -2.03 -4.25
N PRO A 137 -16.70 -0.70 -4.41
CA PRO A 137 -17.11 0.16 -5.52
C PRO A 137 -16.37 -0.13 -6.83
N PRO A 138 -16.95 0.24 -8.01
CA PRO A 138 -16.29 0.04 -9.29
C PRO A 138 -15.21 1.09 -9.54
N ILE A 139 -14.13 0.72 -10.24
CA ILE A 139 -13.11 1.65 -10.73
C ILE A 139 -13.39 1.95 -12.19
N ARG A 140 -14.01 3.12 -12.46
CA ARG A 140 -14.37 3.53 -13.81
C ARG A 140 -14.11 5.01 -14.03
N PRO A 141 -13.38 5.37 -15.12
CA PRO A 141 -12.67 4.46 -16.03
C PRO A 141 -11.42 3.85 -15.38
N LEU A 142 -11.12 2.59 -15.67
CA LEU A 142 -9.83 2.00 -15.35
C LEU A 142 -8.79 2.51 -16.34
N ILE A 143 -7.83 3.29 -15.86
CA ILE A 143 -6.72 3.81 -16.68
C ILE A 143 -5.50 2.94 -16.49
N MET A 144 -5.00 2.41 -17.59
CA MET A 144 -3.83 1.54 -17.64
C MET A 144 -2.52 2.33 -17.62
N PRO A 145 -1.41 1.74 -17.15
CA PRO A 145 -0.10 2.33 -17.33
C PRO A 145 0.22 2.48 -18.84
N ASN A 146 0.89 3.57 -19.19
CA ASN A 146 1.29 3.89 -20.56
C ASN A 146 2.81 3.75 -20.77
N ARG A 147 3.55 3.44 -19.70
CA ARG A 147 4.95 3.01 -19.73
C ARG A 147 5.15 1.83 -18.82
N VAL A 148 5.82 0.78 -19.32
CA VAL A 148 6.13 -0.42 -18.52
C VAL A 148 7.64 -0.64 -18.46
N PHE A 149 8.07 -1.28 -17.34
CA PHE A 149 9.45 -1.75 -17.17
C PHE A 149 9.44 -3.21 -16.70
N GLU A 150 10.58 -3.87 -16.79
CA GLU A 150 10.70 -5.28 -16.40
C GLU A 150 11.00 -5.42 -14.90
N GLU A 151 12.26 -5.39 -14.48
CA GLU A 151 12.67 -5.63 -13.10
C GLU A 151 13.11 -4.35 -12.38
N GLU A 152 13.77 -3.45 -13.09
CA GLU A 152 14.35 -2.23 -12.52
C GLU A 152 14.20 -1.05 -13.47
N LEU A 153 14.04 0.14 -12.89
CA LEU A 153 14.01 1.39 -13.62
C LEU A 153 14.56 2.52 -12.73
N SER A 154 15.36 3.42 -13.30
CA SER A 154 15.72 4.67 -12.62
C SER A 154 14.98 5.83 -13.27
N LEU A 155 14.50 6.76 -12.45
CA LEU A 155 13.77 7.95 -12.88
C LEU A 155 14.36 9.19 -12.22
N ASP A 156 14.42 10.28 -12.99
CA ASP A 156 14.79 11.57 -12.46
C ASP A 156 13.53 12.37 -12.07
N VAL A 157 13.66 13.07 -10.93
CA VAL A 157 12.70 14.02 -10.39
C VAL A 157 13.47 15.28 -10.00
N GLY A 158 13.43 16.32 -10.84
CA GLY A 158 14.28 17.48 -10.66
C GLY A 158 15.76 17.12 -10.68
N HIS A 159 16.44 17.28 -9.54
CA HIS A 159 17.87 16.92 -9.36
C HIS A 159 18.04 15.54 -8.69
N LEU A 160 16.97 14.93 -8.22
CA LEU A 160 16.99 13.61 -7.58
C LEU A 160 16.90 12.49 -8.61
N THR A 161 17.54 11.37 -8.30
CA THR A 161 17.34 10.11 -9.03
C THR A 161 16.76 9.08 -8.06
N VAL A 162 15.65 8.43 -8.43
CA VAL A 162 15.03 7.36 -7.66
C VAL A 162 15.17 6.03 -8.39
N HIS A 163 15.20 4.94 -7.64
CA HIS A 163 15.36 3.59 -8.18
C HIS A 163 14.13 2.75 -7.86
N LEU A 164 13.47 2.27 -8.91
CA LEU A 164 12.34 1.37 -8.86
C LEU A 164 12.85 -0.07 -9.02
N ARG A 165 12.32 -0.98 -8.23
CA ARG A 165 12.58 -2.41 -8.39
C ARG A 165 11.35 -3.22 -8.05
N ARG A 166 11.08 -4.23 -8.90
CA ARG A 166 10.04 -5.21 -8.64
C ARG A 166 10.46 -6.17 -7.53
N PHE A 167 9.54 -6.44 -6.63
CA PHE A 167 9.60 -7.49 -5.63
C PHE A 167 8.37 -8.39 -5.73
N ASP A 168 8.51 -9.64 -5.33
CA ASP A 168 7.45 -10.62 -5.25
C ASP A 168 7.14 -10.86 -3.76
N ILE A 169 6.54 -9.83 -3.15
CA ILE A 169 6.10 -9.79 -1.76
C ILE A 169 4.70 -9.20 -1.77
N HIS A 170 3.77 -9.72 -0.98
CA HIS A 170 2.37 -9.35 -0.97
C HIS A 170 1.66 -9.69 -2.31
N SER A 171 2.17 -9.20 -3.41
CA SER A 171 1.77 -9.52 -4.79
C SER A 171 3.00 -9.66 -5.68
N ILE A 172 2.91 -10.49 -6.74
CA ILE A 172 4.03 -10.75 -7.67
C ILE A 172 4.53 -9.47 -8.36
N ASP A 173 3.74 -8.42 -8.36
CA ASP A 173 3.95 -7.18 -9.12
C ASP A 173 4.34 -5.97 -8.24
N GLU A 174 4.73 -6.18 -6.99
CA GLU A 174 5.11 -5.06 -6.14
C GLU A 174 6.33 -4.30 -6.69
N THR A 175 6.19 -2.99 -6.78
CA THR A 175 7.27 -2.05 -7.12
C THR A 175 7.65 -1.23 -5.90
N VAL A 176 8.83 -1.41 -5.38
CA VAL A 176 9.40 -0.59 -4.30
C VAL A 176 10.25 0.52 -4.91
N VAL A 177 10.14 1.72 -4.37
CA VAL A 177 10.91 2.89 -4.80
C VAL A 177 11.94 3.26 -3.74
N LEU A 178 13.23 3.23 -4.08
CA LEU A 178 14.30 3.77 -3.24
C LEU A 178 14.55 5.23 -3.59
N VAL A 179 14.57 6.08 -2.58
CA VAL A 179 15.00 7.48 -2.63
C VAL A 179 16.35 7.59 -1.93
N PRO A 180 17.48 7.50 -2.67
CA PRO A 180 18.82 7.40 -2.07
C PRO A 180 19.19 8.60 -1.21
N GLU A 181 18.78 9.82 -1.63
CA GLU A 181 19.04 11.07 -0.91
C GLU A 181 18.58 11.00 0.55
N HIS A 182 17.49 10.31 0.82
CA HIS A 182 16.90 10.15 2.15
C HIS A 182 17.12 8.76 2.75
N ARG A 183 17.83 7.86 2.06
CA ARG A 183 17.98 6.47 2.45
C ARG A 183 16.62 5.84 2.84
N THR A 184 15.58 6.17 2.05
CA THR A 184 14.18 5.82 2.32
C THR A 184 13.61 5.00 1.18
N ILE A 185 12.83 3.97 1.51
CA ILE A 185 12.01 3.25 0.54
C ILE A 185 10.53 3.60 0.72
N LEU A 186 9.84 3.76 -0.42
CA LEU A 186 8.38 3.70 -0.49
C LEU A 186 8.05 2.23 -0.81
N ALA A 187 7.42 1.55 0.13
CA ALA A 187 7.40 0.09 0.15
C ALA A 187 6.14 -0.53 -0.49
N GLY A 188 5.15 0.28 -0.88
CA GLY A 188 3.85 -0.28 -1.28
C GLY A 188 3.25 -1.10 -0.14
N ASP A 189 2.77 -2.27 -0.47
CA ASP A 189 2.22 -3.24 0.48
C ASP A 189 3.16 -4.41 0.76
N THR A 190 4.45 -4.31 0.34
CA THR A 190 5.46 -5.31 0.72
C THR A 190 5.54 -5.50 2.23
N LEU A 191 5.23 -4.43 2.98
CA LEU A 191 5.23 -4.37 4.43
C LEU A 191 4.00 -3.59 4.88
N GLU A 192 3.15 -4.18 5.73
CA GLU A 192 1.95 -3.58 6.26
C GLU A 192 1.93 -3.65 7.80
N ASP A 193 1.52 -2.59 8.45
CA ASP A 193 1.29 -2.54 9.90
C ASP A 193 -0.23 -2.59 10.16
N THR A 194 -0.76 -3.73 10.65
CA THR A 194 -0.16 -4.78 11.52
C THR A 194 0.54 -5.90 10.73
N VAL A 195 -0.10 -6.53 9.74
CA VAL A 195 0.43 -7.71 9.04
C VAL A 195 0.08 -7.66 7.56
N THR A 196 0.95 -8.19 6.72
CA THR A 196 0.71 -8.25 5.27
C THR A 196 -0.53 -9.07 4.94
N TYR A 197 -1.31 -8.62 3.96
CA TYR A 197 -2.40 -9.38 3.37
C TYR A 197 -1.85 -10.40 2.36
N VAL A 198 -2.31 -11.64 2.43
CA VAL A 198 -1.79 -12.75 1.61
C VAL A 198 -2.79 -13.09 0.52
N THR A 199 -2.48 -12.73 -0.72
CA THR A 199 -3.25 -13.09 -1.91
C THR A 199 -2.70 -14.36 -2.59
N GLU A 200 -1.41 -14.68 -2.38
CA GLU A 200 -0.68 -15.76 -3.04
C GLU A 200 -0.06 -16.73 -2.01
N PRO A 201 -0.89 -17.55 -1.30
CA PRO A 201 -0.42 -18.37 -0.18
C PRO A 201 0.62 -19.43 -0.57
N ASP A 202 0.66 -19.86 -1.83
CA ASP A 202 1.64 -20.82 -2.34
C ASP A 202 3.02 -20.20 -2.57
N ARG A 203 3.12 -18.87 -2.49
CA ARG A 203 4.35 -18.12 -2.70
C ARG A 203 5.01 -17.61 -1.42
N LEU A 204 4.45 -17.89 -0.24
CA LEU A 204 4.95 -17.35 1.04
C LEU A 204 6.43 -17.66 1.31
N GLU A 205 6.92 -18.84 0.91
CA GLU A 205 8.35 -19.17 1.06
C GLU A 205 9.22 -18.31 0.14
N HIS A 206 8.70 -17.99 -1.06
CA HIS A 206 9.36 -17.09 -1.98
C HIS A 206 9.34 -15.65 -1.43
N HIS A 207 8.22 -15.21 -0.85
CA HIS A 207 8.14 -13.90 -0.17
C HIS A 207 9.23 -13.74 0.89
N LEU A 208 9.55 -14.79 1.67
CA LEU A 208 10.67 -14.75 2.63
C LEU A 208 12.03 -14.56 1.96
N VAL A 209 12.23 -15.09 0.75
CA VAL A 209 13.47 -14.86 -0.01
C VAL A 209 13.53 -13.40 -0.48
N GLU A 210 12.43 -12.90 -0.98
CA GLU A 210 12.31 -11.53 -1.47
C GLU A 210 12.42 -10.47 -0.35
N LEU A 211 11.88 -10.73 0.84
CA LEU A 211 12.09 -9.88 2.02
C LEU A 211 13.58 -9.75 2.38
N ARG A 212 14.35 -10.84 2.28
CA ARG A 212 15.80 -10.78 2.48
C ARG A 212 16.51 -10.01 1.35
N ARG A 213 16.03 -10.12 0.10
CA ARG A 213 16.54 -9.33 -1.02
C ARG A 213 16.27 -7.84 -0.79
N LEU A 214 15.07 -7.48 -0.32
CA LEU A 214 14.72 -6.13 0.09
C LEU A 214 15.62 -5.64 1.23
N ALA A 215 15.84 -6.46 2.25
CA ALA A 215 16.75 -6.17 3.35
C ALA A 215 18.21 -5.96 2.91
N GLY A 216 18.59 -6.42 1.73
CA GLY A 216 19.92 -6.17 1.13
C GLY A 216 20.11 -4.77 0.54
N TRP A 217 19.05 -3.98 0.38
CA TRP A 217 19.16 -2.60 -0.12
C TRP A 217 19.70 -1.65 0.96
N ASP A 218 20.30 -0.55 0.49
CA ASP A 218 20.89 0.47 1.36
C ASP A 218 19.88 1.57 1.69
N PHE A 219 19.06 1.35 2.72
CA PHE A 219 18.09 2.31 3.26
C PHE A 219 18.03 2.20 4.78
N ASP A 220 17.48 3.21 5.43
CA ASP A 220 17.25 3.25 6.88
C ASP A 220 15.77 3.35 7.22
N THR A 221 14.97 3.97 6.33
CA THR A 221 13.56 4.29 6.56
C THR A 221 12.66 3.57 5.57
N ILE A 222 11.52 3.11 6.06
CA ILE A 222 10.46 2.45 5.28
C ILE A 222 9.17 3.27 5.43
N LEU A 223 8.54 3.60 4.31
CA LEU A 223 7.25 4.24 4.25
C LEU A 223 6.28 3.29 3.51
N PRO A 224 5.44 2.54 4.24
CA PRO A 224 4.46 1.64 3.65
C PRO A 224 3.19 2.38 3.24
N ASN A 225 2.40 1.78 2.33
CA ASN A 225 1.09 2.34 2.01
C ASN A 225 0.05 2.03 3.09
N HIS A 226 0.21 0.94 3.84
CA HIS A 226 -0.60 0.63 5.03
C HIS A 226 0.23 0.70 6.31
N GLY A 227 0.03 1.78 7.06
CA GLY A 227 0.75 2.03 8.31
C GLY A 227 0.00 3.00 9.22
N THR A 228 0.59 3.36 10.36
CA THR A 228 0.02 4.39 11.22
C THR A 228 0.42 5.77 10.70
N LEU A 229 -0.54 6.72 10.72
CA LEU A 229 -0.25 8.11 10.35
C LEU A 229 0.90 8.68 11.19
N GLU A 230 0.96 8.33 12.47
CA GLU A 230 1.98 8.83 13.39
C GLU A 230 3.40 8.41 12.96
N LYS A 231 3.61 7.14 12.63
CA LYS A 231 4.91 6.66 12.14
C LYS A 231 5.24 7.25 10.77
N ILE A 232 4.28 7.26 9.83
CA ILE A 232 4.47 7.83 8.48
C ILE A 232 4.81 9.34 8.58
N ALA A 233 4.14 10.08 9.47
CA ALA A 233 4.35 11.53 9.63
C ALA A 233 5.67 11.89 10.33
N SER A 234 6.29 10.94 11.04
CA SER A 234 7.53 11.16 11.79
C SER A 234 8.76 10.70 11.00
N THR A 235 9.33 9.59 11.39
CA THR A 235 10.57 9.04 10.80
C THR A 235 10.33 7.80 9.94
N GLY A 236 9.08 7.38 9.74
CA GLY A 236 8.74 6.11 9.11
C GLY A 236 9.03 4.91 10.02
N TYR A 237 9.10 3.75 9.39
CA TYR A 237 9.45 2.48 10.03
C TYR A 237 10.94 2.19 9.80
N ASP A 238 11.56 1.48 10.72
CA ASP A 238 12.93 0.99 10.58
C ASP A 238 12.97 -0.43 9.99
N ARG A 239 14.15 -1.00 9.92
CA ARG A 239 14.39 -2.34 9.33
C ARG A 239 13.80 -3.50 10.14
N GLU A 240 13.49 -3.30 11.43
CA GLU A 240 12.80 -4.30 12.25
C GLU A 240 11.39 -4.60 11.73
N PHE A 241 10.81 -3.71 10.92
CA PHE A 241 9.55 -3.97 10.24
C PHE A 241 9.64 -5.18 9.27
N ILE A 242 10.78 -5.36 8.60
CA ILE A 242 11.02 -6.56 7.78
C ILE A 242 11.07 -7.81 8.66
N THR A 243 11.77 -7.73 9.81
CA THR A 243 11.85 -8.84 10.79
C THR A 243 10.47 -9.23 11.30
N ALA A 244 9.63 -8.25 11.66
CA ALA A 244 8.26 -8.49 12.12
C ALA A 244 7.41 -9.18 11.05
N THR A 245 7.50 -8.73 9.79
CA THR A 245 6.81 -9.34 8.66
C THR A 245 7.29 -10.78 8.42
N GLU A 246 8.61 -11.03 8.44
CA GLU A 246 9.17 -12.38 8.32
C GLU A 246 8.66 -13.32 9.40
N LEU A 247 8.58 -12.88 10.66
CA LEU A 247 8.09 -13.70 11.79
C LEU A 247 6.63 -14.11 11.55
N TYR A 248 5.78 -13.18 11.14
CA TYR A 248 4.40 -13.47 10.84
C TYR A 248 4.25 -14.45 9.66
N VAL A 249 4.95 -14.20 8.54
CA VAL A 249 4.89 -15.06 7.34
C VAL A 249 5.41 -16.47 7.65
N ARG A 250 6.49 -16.62 8.42
CA ARG A 250 7.00 -17.94 8.85
C ARG A 250 5.96 -18.72 9.65
N LYS A 251 5.24 -18.03 10.53
CA LYS A 251 4.19 -18.67 11.33
C LYS A 251 2.99 -19.06 10.48
N LEU A 252 2.63 -18.26 9.46
CA LEU A 252 1.62 -18.64 8.47
C LEU A 252 2.01 -19.92 7.70
N ILE A 253 3.25 -20.02 7.23
CA ILE A 253 3.76 -21.24 6.57
C ILE A 253 3.64 -22.45 7.50
N SER A 254 3.97 -22.27 8.78
CA SER A 254 3.91 -23.35 9.78
C SER A 254 2.50 -23.83 10.12
N LEU A 255 1.44 -23.11 9.70
CA LEU A 255 0.05 -23.58 9.87
C LEU A 255 -0.21 -24.92 9.20
N ARG A 256 0.52 -25.28 8.15
CA ARG A 256 0.39 -26.57 7.46
C ARG A 256 0.75 -27.75 8.38
N ASP A 257 1.71 -27.52 9.29
CA ASP A 257 2.15 -28.51 10.27
C ASP A 257 1.48 -28.31 11.64
N HIS A 258 0.89 -27.15 11.90
CA HIS A 258 0.28 -26.71 13.14
C HIS A 258 -1.13 -26.15 12.94
N PRO A 259 -2.08 -26.94 12.38
CA PRO A 259 -3.42 -26.46 12.09
C PRO A 259 -4.20 -26.00 13.34
N GLU A 260 -3.81 -26.46 14.53
CA GLU A 260 -4.38 -26.01 15.81
C GLU A 260 -4.18 -24.51 16.09
N TRP A 261 -3.29 -23.83 15.37
CA TRP A 261 -3.10 -22.39 15.52
C TRP A 261 -4.13 -21.57 14.71
N ALA A 262 -4.91 -22.20 13.85
CA ALA A 262 -5.85 -21.51 12.95
C ALA A 262 -6.95 -20.73 13.69
N ASP A 263 -7.28 -21.14 14.92
CA ASP A 263 -8.30 -20.47 15.75
C ASP A 263 -7.71 -19.35 16.63
N GLN A 264 -6.41 -19.09 16.59
CA GLN A 264 -5.81 -17.99 17.32
C GLN A 264 -6.26 -16.65 16.72
N ASP A 265 -6.49 -15.64 17.57
CA ASP A 265 -6.65 -14.26 17.13
C ASP A 265 -5.33 -13.67 16.65
N LEU A 266 -5.37 -12.56 15.93
CA LEU A 266 -4.19 -11.89 15.41
C LEU A 266 -3.17 -11.60 16.50
N LYS A 267 -3.63 -11.11 17.66
CA LYS A 267 -2.73 -10.72 18.76
C LYS A 267 -1.94 -11.90 19.30
N THR A 268 -2.57 -13.04 19.42
CA THR A 268 -1.93 -14.29 19.88
C THR A 268 -1.05 -14.89 18.79
N PHE A 269 -1.57 -14.91 17.56
CA PHE A 269 -0.83 -15.47 16.43
C PHE A 269 0.41 -14.65 16.09
N ALA A 270 0.32 -13.34 16.05
CA ALA A 270 1.43 -12.44 15.71
C ALA A 270 2.26 -11.99 16.92
N ALA A 271 2.15 -12.66 18.09
CA ALA A 271 2.79 -12.22 19.33
C ALA A 271 4.30 -11.95 19.19
N ASP A 272 5.04 -12.82 18.49
CA ASP A 272 6.48 -12.67 18.28
C ASP A 272 6.80 -11.47 17.36
N ALA A 273 5.97 -11.25 16.33
CA ALA A 273 6.12 -10.10 15.44
C ALA A 273 5.81 -8.78 16.18
N LEU A 274 4.75 -8.76 17.00
CA LEU A 274 4.39 -7.61 17.84
C LEU A 274 5.46 -7.32 18.90
N ALA A 275 6.12 -8.36 19.43
CA ALA A 275 7.18 -8.20 20.43
C ALA A 275 8.44 -7.49 19.90
N THR A 276 8.63 -7.39 18.58
CA THR A 276 9.70 -6.57 17.98
C THR A 276 9.51 -5.07 18.25
N GLY A 277 8.26 -4.62 18.48
CA GLY A 277 7.91 -3.20 18.59
C GLY A 277 7.88 -2.45 17.25
N ALA A 278 8.18 -3.11 16.14
CA ALA A 278 8.15 -2.50 14.81
C ALA A 278 6.73 -2.28 14.29
N ILE A 279 5.81 -3.19 14.64
CA ILE A 279 4.39 -3.14 14.29
C ILE A 279 3.52 -3.04 15.53
N GLU A 280 2.28 -2.54 15.33
CA GLU A 280 1.32 -2.38 16.41
C GLU A 280 0.04 -3.18 16.13
N TYR A 281 -0.55 -3.76 17.18
CA TYR A 281 -1.85 -4.42 17.04
C TYR A 281 -2.92 -3.38 16.69
N PHE A 282 -3.61 -3.64 15.58
CA PHE A 282 -4.77 -2.85 15.16
C PHE A 282 -5.94 -3.78 14.86
N GLU A 283 -7.03 -3.65 15.62
CA GLU A 283 -8.16 -4.58 15.59
C GLU A 283 -8.72 -4.82 14.17
N PRO A 284 -8.85 -3.82 13.28
CA PRO A 284 -9.31 -4.07 11.92
C PRO A 284 -8.48 -5.07 11.11
N TYR A 285 -7.23 -5.36 11.49
CA TYR A 285 -6.43 -6.41 10.86
C TYR A 285 -6.81 -7.85 11.28
N GLU A 286 -7.75 -8.04 12.21
CA GLU A 286 -8.24 -9.37 12.57
C GLU A 286 -8.90 -10.10 11.38
N TRP A 287 -9.60 -9.37 10.50
CA TRP A 287 -10.17 -9.99 9.31
C TRP A 287 -9.08 -10.34 8.28
N VAL A 288 -8.04 -9.51 8.14
CA VAL A 288 -6.87 -9.81 7.28
C VAL A 288 -6.22 -11.09 7.75
N HIS A 289 -5.94 -11.20 9.05
CA HIS A 289 -5.36 -12.41 9.63
C HIS A 289 -6.21 -13.64 9.36
N ARG A 290 -7.52 -13.57 9.60
CA ARG A 290 -8.44 -14.70 9.31
C ARG A 290 -8.45 -15.07 7.83
N SER A 291 -8.43 -14.10 6.94
CA SER A 291 -8.33 -14.34 5.50
C SER A 291 -7.01 -15.02 5.13
N ASN A 292 -5.89 -14.58 5.70
CA ASN A 292 -4.56 -15.18 5.50
C ASN A 292 -4.53 -16.65 5.94
N VAL A 293 -5.05 -16.93 7.15
CA VAL A 293 -5.15 -18.30 7.68
C VAL A 293 -5.99 -19.19 6.76
N GLN A 294 -7.14 -18.70 6.32
CA GLN A 294 -8.02 -19.43 5.39
C GLN A 294 -7.33 -19.68 4.04
N ALA A 295 -6.63 -18.69 3.51
CA ALA A 295 -5.91 -18.83 2.24
C ALA A 295 -4.83 -19.92 2.34
N VAL A 296 -4.02 -19.92 3.41
CA VAL A 296 -2.95 -20.90 3.61
C VAL A 296 -3.49 -22.32 3.79
N LEU A 297 -4.56 -22.51 4.57
CA LEU A 297 -5.16 -23.82 4.82
C LEU A 297 -6.02 -24.33 3.65
N GLY A 298 -6.54 -23.44 2.82
CA GLY A 298 -7.34 -23.78 1.63
C GLY A 298 -6.49 -24.05 0.39
N SER A 299 -5.20 -23.70 0.40
CA SER A 299 -4.29 -23.95 -0.72
C SER A 299 -3.93 -25.44 -0.82
N PRO A 300 -3.96 -26.05 -2.02
CA PRO A 300 -3.45 -27.39 -2.21
C PRO A 300 -1.96 -27.45 -1.89
N THR A 301 -1.54 -28.49 -1.18
CA THR A 301 -0.13 -28.80 -0.87
C THR A 301 0.60 -29.30 -2.10
#